data_d983a90b9d74824ce20d8678236ab03b
#
_entry.id   d983a90b9d74824ce20d8678236ab03b
#
_cell.length_a   1.000
_cell.length_b   1.000
_cell.length_c   1.000
_cell.angle_alpha   90.00
_cell.angle_beta   90.00
_cell.angle_gamma   90.00
#
_symmetry.space_group_name_H-M   'P 1'
#
loop_
_entity.id
_entity.type
_entity.pdbx_description
1 polymer ?
#
loop_
_entity_poly.entity_id
_entity_poly.type
_entity_poly.pdbx_seq_one_letter_code
_entity_poly.pdbx_strand_id
1 'polypeptide(L)'
;MDSVTMNNGSAVVTDLYEAAYLILSGCTLEGVSCIPVSESLSCRMEFSGAGFEKAQDAFYAKEAVVNLHAFRLAYGQVNSLVHQAKKAFDRERRLGRRGIVAEGGGL
;
A
#
# COMPACT_ATOMS: atom_id res chain seq x y z
N MET A 1 -14.34 18.97 10.15
CA MET A 1 -14.22 18.42 10.33
C MET A 1 -13.83 17.52 10.06
N ASP A 2 -13.90 17.66 9.87
CA ASP A 2 -13.66 16.92 9.64
C ASP A 2 -13.20 16.04 9.55
N SER A 3 -13.25 16.22 9.25
CA SER A 3 -12.91 15.47 9.29
C SER A 3 -12.51 14.64 9.51
N VAL A 4 -12.79 14.92 9.33
CA VAL A 4 -12.50 14.24 9.75
C VAL A 4 -12.03 13.38 9.81
N THR A 5 -12.21 13.53 9.54
CA THR A 5 -11.77 12.78 9.71
C THR A 5 -11.11 12.03 9.50
N MET A 6 -10.94 12.38 9.15
CA MET A 6 -10.29 11.71 8.88
C MET A 6 -10.04 10.77 9.10
N ASN A 7 -10.48 10.81 8.99
CA ASN A 7 -10.51 9.87 9.20
C ASN A 7 -9.71 9.12 10.01
N ASN A 8 -9.85 9.30 10.87
CA ASN A 8 -9.06 8.47 11.73
C ASN A 8 -7.58 8.59 11.47
N GLY A 9 -7.18 9.62 10.75
CA GLY A 9 -5.79 9.80 10.41
C GLY A 9 -5.24 8.72 9.48
N SER A 10 -6.14 8.06 8.77
CA SER A 10 -5.76 7.00 7.87
C SER A 10 -5.97 7.46 6.43
N ALA A 11 -5.05 7.10 5.53
CA ALA A 11 -5.15 7.50 4.14
C ALA A 11 -4.56 6.43 3.25
N VAL A 12 -4.98 6.43 2.00
CA VAL A 12 -4.56 5.42 1.03
C VAL A 12 -3.64 6.04 0.01
N VAL A 13 -2.54 5.35 -0.26
CA VAL A 13 -1.51 5.79 -1.18
C VAL A 13 -1.25 4.66 -2.17
N THR A 14 -1.06 5.00 -3.43
CA THR A 14 -0.76 4.00 -4.45
C THR A 14 0.61 4.17 -5.07
N ASP A 15 1.29 5.26 -4.81
CA ASP A 15 2.61 5.55 -5.36
C ASP A 15 3.68 5.00 -4.42
N LEU A 16 4.55 4.14 -4.95
CA LEU A 16 5.58 3.51 -4.13
C LEU A 16 6.60 4.50 -3.60
N TYR A 17 6.92 5.52 -4.38
CA TYR A 17 7.87 6.53 -3.92
C TYR A 17 7.27 7.35 -2.78
N GLU A 18 6.01 7.70 -2.93
CA GLU A 18 5.32 8.43 -1.87
C GLU A 18 5.26 7.58 -0.60
N ALA A 19 4.96 6.30 -0.75
CA ALA A 19 4.89 5.40 0.40
C ALA A 19 6.23 5.33 1.12
N ALA A 20 7.32 5.20 0.35
CA ALA A 20 8.64 5.15 0.96
C ALA A 20 8.95 6.44 1.71
N TYR A 21 8.60 7.57 1.13
CA TYR A 21 8.84 8.84 1.78
C TYR A 21 8.01 8.97 3.07
N LEU A 22 6.77 8.50 3.03
CA LEU A 22 5.92 8.56 4.21
C LEU A 22 6.50 7.72 5.35
N ILE A 23 7.05 6.57 5.02
CA ILE A 23 7.70 5.75 6.05
C ILE A 23 8.86 6.50 6.67
N LEU A 24 9.68 7.13 5.86
CA LEU A 24 10.82 7.90 6.39
C LEU A 24 10.37 9.10 7.19
N SER A 25 9.18 9.59 6.93
CA SER A 25 8.64 10.74 7.68
C SER A 25 7.99 10.34 8.98
N GLY A 26 7.99 9.06 9.30
CA GLY A 26 7.45 8.60 10.58
C GLY A 26 6.01 8.12 10.51
N CYS A 27 5.44 8.05 9.33
CA CYS A 27 4.08 7.53 9.19
C CYS A 27 4.11 6.00 9.27
N THR A 28 3.02 5.43 9.69
CA THR A 28 2.93 3.99 9.85
C THR A 28 2.16 3.37 8.71
N LEU A 29 2.76 2.37 8.07
CA LEU A 29 2.08 1.60 7.04
C LEU A 29 1.23 0.55 7.72
N GLU A 30 -0.08 0.70 7.61
CA GLU A 30 -1.01 -0.17 8.31
C GLU A 30 -1.32 -1.43 7.53
N GLY A 31 -1.34 -1.34 6.21
CA GLY A 31 -1.62 -2.52 5.43
C GLY A 31 -1.48 -2.25 3.95
N VAL A 32 -1.37 -3.33 3.19
CA VAL A 32 -1.29 -3.29 1.74
C VAL A 32 -2.34 -4.24 1.20
N SER A 33 -3.12 -3.75 0.24
CA SER A 33 -4.12 -4.59 -0.40
C SER A 33 -4.07 -4.35 -1.90
N CYS A 34 -4.55 -5.32 -2.65
CA CYS A 34 -4.59 -5.23 -4.10
C CYS A 34 -6.01 -5.38 -4.57
N ILE A 35 -6.39 -4.59 -5.54
CA ILE A 35 -7.70 -4.69 -6.16
C ILE A 35 -7.51 -4.74 -7.67
N PRO A 36 -8.36 -5.47 -8.36
CA PRO A 36 -8.25 -5.53 -9.82
C PRO A 36 -8.78 -4.24 -10.43
N VAL A 37 -8.01 -3.71 -11.39
CA VAL A 37 -8.41 -2.54 -12.14
C VAL A 37 -8.15 -2.88 -13.60
N SER A 38 -9.21 -3.05 -14.36
CA SER A 38 -9.10 -3.53 -15.72
C SER A 38 -8.34 -4.85 -15.72
N GLU A 39 -7.22 -4.93 -16.42
CA GLU A 39 -6.47 -6.17 -16.53
C GLU A 39 -5.26 -6.21 -15.63
N SER A 40 -5.16 -5.26 -14.71
CA SER A 40 -4.01 -5.22 -13.84
C SER A 40 -4.45 -5.10 -12.39
N LEU A 41 -3.48 -5.12 -11.49
CA LEU A 41 -3.74 -4.97 -10.08
C LEU A 41 -3.28 -3.59 -9.63
N SER A 42 -4.10 -2.94 -8.85
CA SER A 42 -3.73 -1.70 -8.19
C SER A 42 -3.47 -2.03 -6.73
N CYS A 43 -2.31 -1.68 -6.25
CA CYS A 43 -1.98 -1.93 -4.85
C CYS A 43 -2.16 -0.65 -4.06
N ARG A 44 -2.85 -0.78 -2.95
CA ARG A 44 -3.21 0.35 -2.09
C ARG A 44 -2.52 0.16 -0.75
N MET A 45 -1.85 1.20 -0.31
CA MET A 45 -1.12 1.17 0.94
C MET A 45 -1.80 2.13 1.90
N GLU A 46 -2.20 1.61 3.04
CA GLU A 46 -2.89 2.40 4.05
C GLU A 46 -1.88 2.93 5.06
N PHE A 47 -1.91 4.22 5.28
CA PHE A 47 -1.00 4.87 6.23
C PHE A 47 -1.77 5.60 7.31
N SER A 48 -1.14 5.72 8.47
CA SER A 48 -1.67 6.51 9.55
C SER A 48 -0.51 7.28 10.18
N GLY A 49 -0.83 8.27 11.00
CA GLY A 49 0.18 9.04 11.67
C GLY A 49 -0.13 10.51 11.66
N ALA A 50 0.31 11.21 12.70
CA ALA A 50 -0.05 12.59 12.88
C ALA A 50 0.58 13.49 11.82
N GLY A 51 1.72 13.11 11.26
CA GLY A 51 2.40 13.95 10.28
C GLY A 51 2.08 13.61 8.83
N PHE A 52 1.05 12.81 8.60
CA PHE A 52 0.78 12.32 7.26
C PHE A 52 0.53 13.45 6.27
N GLU A 53 -0.35 14.37 6.60
CA GLU A 53 -0.71 15.44 5.66
C GLU A 53 0.49 16.31 5.32
N LYS A 54 1.28 16.65 6.34
CA LYS A 54 2.43 17.49 6.11
C LYS A 54 3.45 16.80 5.22
N ALA A 55 3.69 15.52 5.45
CA ALA A 55 4.63 14.77 4.64
C ALA A 55 4.12 14.65 3.21
N GLN A 56 2.82 14.38 3.06
CA GLN A 56 2.24 14.26 1.73
C GLN A 56 2.34 15.57 0.96
N ASP A 57 2.07 16.68 1.65
CA ASP A 57 2.17 17.98 1.02
C ASP A 57 3.59 18.25 0.54
N ALA A 58 4.59 17.92 1.36
CA ALA A 58 5.98 18.12 0.97
C ALA A 58 6.33 17.26 -0.24
N PHE A 59 5.83 16.05 -0.28
CA PHE A 59 6.10 15.16 -1.40
C PHE A 59 5.55 15.75 -2.71
N TYR A 60 4.30 16.18 -2.69
CA TYR A 60 3.68 16.69 -3.91
C TYR A 60 4.18 18.05 -4.30
N ALA A 61 4.65 18.84 -3.33
CA ALA A 61 5.26 20.13 -3.62
C ALA A 61 6.69 20.00 -4.12
N LYS A 62 7.20 18.76 -4.15
CA LYS A 62 8.57 18.47 -4.58
C LYS A 62 9.58 19.11 -3.66
N GLU A 63 9.23 19.21 -2.39
CA GLU A 63 10.10 19.73 -1.36
C GLU A 63 10.65 18.65 -0.46
N ALA A 64 10.31 17.40 -0.72
CA ALA A 64 10.77 16.30 0.09
C ALA A 64 12.26 16.06 -0.13
N VAL A 65 13.00 15.99 0.96
CA VAL A 65 14.43 15.73 0.91
C VAL A 65 14.71 14.54 1.81
N VAL A 66 15.40 13.56 1.29
CA VAL A 66 15.66 12.34 2.04
C VAL A 66 17.10 11.91 1.84
N ASN A 67 17.58 11.11 2.79
CA ASN A 67 18.83 10.40 2.63
C ASN A 67 18.62 9.30 1.60
N LEU A 68 19.43 9.28 0.56
CA LEU A 68 19.22 8.34 -0.52
C LEU A 68 19.29 6.89 -0.06
N HIS A 69 20.25 6.57 0.79
CA HIS A 69 20.39 5.20 1.28
C HIS A 69 19.16 4.77 2.07
N ALA A 70 18.71 5.65 2.97
CA ALA A 70 17.50 5.35 3.76
C ALA A 70 16.29 5.20 2.85
N PHE A 71 16.19 6.05 1.83
CA PHE A 71 15.07 5.97 0.91
C PHE A 71 15.07 4.65 0.15
N ARG A 72 16.24 4.21 -0.29
CA ARG A 72 16.32 2.94 -1.02
C ARG A 72 15.86 1.78 -0.15
N LEU A 73 16.23 1.80 1.13
CA LEU A 73 15.79 0.75 2.04
C LEU A 73 14.29 0.77 2.24
N ALA A 74 13.73 1.95 2.45
CA ALA A 74 12.29 2.08 2.63
C ALA A 74 11.54 1.67 1.37
N TYR A 75 12.04 2.09 0.21
CA TYR A 75 11.42 1.72 -1.05
C TYR A 75 11.44 0.21 -1.26
N GLY A 76 12.57 -0.42 -0.95
CA GLY A 76 12.67 -1.87 -1.07
C GLY A 76 11.69 -2.59 -0.15
N GLN A 77 11.51 -2.05 1.05
CA GLN A 77 10.57 -2.62 2.00
C GLN A 77 9.13 -2.52 1.46
N VAL A 78 8.75 -1.34 0.98
CA VAL A 78 7.42 -1.16 0.41
C VAL A 78 7.22 -2.06 -0.79
N ASN A 79 8.21 -2.10 -1.68
CA ASN A 79 8.12 -2.91 -2.88
C ASN A 79 7.94 -4.39 -2.53
N SER A 80 8.64 -4.85 -1.51
CA SER A 80 8.52 -6.23 -1.06
C SER A 80 7.12 -6.52 -0.54
N LEU A 81 6.56 -5.61 0.25
CA LEU A 81 5.22 -5.78 0.79
C LEU A 81 4.17 -5.78 -0.31
N VAL A 82 4.33 -4.91 -1.29
CA VAL A 82 3.41 -4.87 -2.43
C VAL A 82 3.50 -6.18 -3.20
N HIS A 83 4.71 -6.67 -3.40
CA HIS A 83 4.90 -7.92 -4.12
C HIS A 83 4.23 -9.08 -3.39
N GLN A 84 4.37 -9.12 -2.07
CA GLN A 84 3.73 -10.16 -1.28
C GLN A 84 2.21 -10.05 -1.34
N ALA A 85 1.69 -8.83 -1.33
CA ALA A 85 0.24 -8.63 -1.42
C ALA A 85 -0.29 -9.10 -2.76
N LYS A 86 0.47 -8.86 -3.85
CA LYS A 86 0.05 -9.34 -5.16
C LYS A 86 0.05 -10.86 -5.22
N LYS A 87 1.06 -11.48 -4.63
CA LYS A 87 1.12 -12.94 -4.59
C LYS A 87 -0.03 -13.52 -3.79
N ALA A 88 -0.34 -12.89 -2.67
CA ALA A 88 -1.45 -13.35 -1.84
C ALA A 88 -2.77 -13.22 -2.59
N PHE A 89 -2.95 -12.10 -3.30
CA PHE A 89 -4.16 -11.89 -4.08
C PHE A 89 -4.30 -12.96 -5.16
N ASP A 90 -3.22 -13.24 -5.88
CA ASP A 90 -3.25 -14.26 -6.93
C ASP A 90 -3.54 -15.63 -6.36
N ARG A 91 -2.94 -15.94 -5.22
CA ARG A 91 -3.17 -17.23 -4.58
C ARG A 91 -4.62 -17.39 -4.18
N GLU A 92 -5.18 -16.36 -3.56
CA GLU A 92 -6.57 -16.42 -3.13
C GLU A 92 -7.51 -16.57 -4.31
N ARG A 93 -7.21 -15.85 -5.38
CA ARG A 93 -8.04 -15.94 -6.56
C ARG A 93 -8.00 -17.34 -7.15
N ARG A 94 -6.81 -17.94 -7.22
CA ARG A 94 -6.68 -19.29 -7.75
C ARG A 94 -7.30 -20.31 -6.83
N LEU A 95 -7.13 -20.12 -5.52
CA LEU A 95 -7.72 -21.04 -4.57
C LEU A 95 -9.24 -20.96 -4.58
N GLY A 96 -9.78 -19.76 -4.72
CA GLY A 96 -11.21 -19.62 -4.83
C GLY A 96 -11.76 -20.34 -6.02
N ARG A 97 -11.10 -20.19 -7.17
CA ARG A 97 -11.51 -20.87 -8.38
C ARG A 97 -11.36 -22.38 -8.23
N ARG A 98 -10.22 -22.79 -7.67
CA ARG A 98 -9.94 -24.19 -7.46
C ARG A 98 -10.88 -24.79 -6.42
N GLY A 99 -11.21 -24.01 -5.41
CA GLY A 99 -12.14 -24.46 -4.40
C GLY A 99 -13.50 -24.77 -4.98
N ILE A 100 -13.97 -23.94 -5.87
CA ILE A 100 -15.24 -24.16 -6.54
C ILE A 100 -15.17 -25.46 -7.34
N VAL A 101 -14.10 -25.61 -8.09
CA VAL A 101 -13.92 -26.81 -8.90
C VAL A 101 -13.82 -28.05 -8.01
N ALA A 102 -13.06 -27.93 -6.94
CA ALA A 102 -12.87 -29.08 -6.04
C ALA A 102 -14.19 -29.50 -5.42
N GLU A 103 -14.97 -28.55 -5.03
CA GLU A 103 -16.27 -28.88 -4.44
C GLU A 103 -17.19 -29.53 -5.45
N GLY A 104 -17.11 -29.04 -6.68
CA GLY A 104 -17.98 -29.60 -7.70
C GLY A 104 -17.48 -30.89 -8.26
N GLY A 105 -16.20 -31.10 -8.30
CA GLY A 105 -15.65 -32.25 -8.98
C GLY A 105 -14.73 -33.07 -8.16
N GLY A 106 -14.14 -32.53 -7.16
CA GLY A 106 -13.14 -33.24 -6.41
C GLY A 106 -13.70 -34.16 -5.36
N LEU A 107 -14.95 -34.15 -5.27
CA LEU A 107 -15.54 -34.94 -4.20
C LEU A 107 -16.57 -35.93 -4.69
#